data_9bd6d4b3ca9e3f96df446bf788b4afb1
#
_entry.id   9bd6d4b3ca9e3f96df446bf788b4afb1
#
_cell.length_a   1.000
_cell.length_b   1.000
_cell.length_c   1.000
_cell.angle_alpha   90.00
_cell.angle_beta   90.00
_cell.angle_gamma   90.00
#
_symmetry.space_group_name_H-M   'P 1'
#
loop_
_entity.id
_entity.type
_entity.pdbx_description
1 polymer ?
#
loop_
_entity_poly.entity_id
_entity_poly.type
_entity_poly.pdbx_seq_one_letter_code
_entity_poly.pdbx_strand_id
1 'polypeptide(L)'
;GNWCLCLRIHPQLAENILESHMLTSKIKIIDISKEDDMNAGLAAVDALVTDYSSVAMDAGFMRIPVFIYADDIEKYIKDRGSMLWDFSGISDGIIKNSQDMIPGIDTELPFTVAQNNDDFEKNILEFKEEQYVNKMEKFEKDVELIFDGNASARVADKIEYFIKQGG
;
A
#
# COMPACT_ATOMS: atom_id res chain seq x y z
N GLY A 1 -10.34 -23.35 -0.38
CA GLY A 1 -8.94 -23.26 -0.02
C GLY A 1 -8.77 -23.03 1.47
N ASN A 2 -7.63 -23.42 2.03
CA ASN A 2 -7.33 -23.16 3.45
C ASN A 2 -6.72 -21.75 3.56
N TRP A 3 -7.57 -20.74 3.69
CA TRP A 3 -7.14 -19.38 3.94
C TRP A 3 -6.94 -19.13 5.42
N CYS A 4 -5.93 -18.32 5.76
CA CYS A 4 -5.70 -17.76 7.08
C CYS A 4 -5.64 -16.24 6.96
N LEU A 5 -6.41 -15.53 7.77
CA LEU A 5 -6.38 -14.09 7.83
C LEU A 5 -5.40 -13.66 8.93
N CYS A 6 -4.32 -12.98 8.55
CA CYS A 6 -3.46 -12.26 9.49
C CYS A 6 -4.02 -10.85 9.65
N LEU A 7 -4.52 -10.52 10.84
CA LEU A 7 -5.13 -9.23 11.11
C LEU A 7 -4.15 -8.34 11.88
N ARG A 8 -3.86 -7.15 11.34
CA ARG A 8 -3.11 -6.11 12.02
C ARG A 8 -3.95 -4.85 12.11
N ILE A 9 -4.42 -4.54 13.30
CA ILE A 9 -5.24 -3.37 13.58
C ILE A 9 -4.34 -2.21 14.02
N HIS A 10 -4.65 -1.00 13.53
CA HIS A 10 -3.95 0.19 13.99
C HIS A 10 -4.08 0.32 15.53
N PRO A 11 -2.99 0.61 16.27
CA PRO A 11 -2.99 0.62 17.73
C PRO A 11 -4.11 1.46 18.37
N GLN A 12 -4.52 2.54 17.72
CA GLN A 12 -5.60 3.41 18.20
C GLN A 12 -7.01 2.76 18.12
N LEU A 13 -7.17 1.69 17.35
CA LEU A 13 -8.45 1.00 17.13
C LEU A 13 -8.50 -0.37 17.82
N ALA A 14 -7.36 -0.88 18.29
CA ALA A 14 -7.20 -2.27 18.72
C ALA A 14 -8.01 -2.66 19.97
N GLU A 15 -8.39 -1.71 20.83
CA GLU A 15 -9.03 -2.03 22.10
C GLU A 15 -10.50 -2.48 22.01
N ASN A 16 -11.18 -2.23 20.87
CA ASN A 16 -12.63 -2.40 20.77
C ASN A 16 -13.15 -3.39 19.70
N ILE A 17 -12.30 -3.89 18.81
CA ILE A 17 -12.77 -4.59 17.60
C ILE A 17 -12.53 -6.10 17.63
N LEU A 18 -11.50 -6.59 18.29
CA LEU A 18 -11.03 -7.97 18.13
C LEU A 18 -11.95 -9.04 18.72
N GLU A 19 -12.58 -8.80 19.86
CA GLU A 19 -13.29 -9.87 20.56
C GLU A 19 -14.61 -10.31 19.90
N SER A 20 -15.32 -9.40 19.21
CA SER A 20 -16.64 -9.71 18.67
C SER A 20 -16.61 -10.40 17.29
N HIS A 21 -15.62 -10.11 16.46
CA HIS A 21 -15.55 -10.64 15.08
C HIS A 21 -14.76 -11.92 14.95
N MET A 22 -13.77 -12.16 15.81
CA MET A 22 -12.96 -13.40 15.77
C MET A 22 -13.76 -14.64 16.15
N LEU A 23 -14.77 -14.51 16.99
CA LEU A 23 -15.57 -15.64 17.52
C LEU A 23 -16.59 -16.20 16.51
N THR A 24 -16.91 -15.47 15.44
CA THR A 24 -17.93 -15.90 14.45
C THR A 24 -17.37 -16.31 13.10
N SER A 25 -16.08 -16.15 12.88
CA SER A 25 -15.44 -16.46 11.60
C SER A 25 -15.23 -17.96 11.39
N LYS A 26 -15.57 -18.45 10.19
CA LYS A 26 -15.19 -19.80 9.72
C LYS A 26 -13.74 -19.89 9.23
N ILE A 27 -13.06 -18.76 9.12
CA ILE A 27 -11.69 -18.63 8.65
C ILE A 27 -10.78 -18.53 9.88
N LYS A 28 -9.62 -19.17 9.84
CA LYS A 28 -8.59 -19.00 10.88
C LYS A 28 -8.12 -17.56 10.86
N ILE A 29 -8.22 -16.86 11.99
CA ILE A 29 -7.73 -15.49 12.18
C ILE A 29 -6.54 -15.53 13.14
N ILE A 30 -5.45 -14.87 12.77
CA ILE A 30 -4.26 -14.66 13.60
C ILE A 30 -4.11 -13.16 13.80
N ASP A 31 -4.18 -12.71 15.03
CA ASP A 31 -3.94 -11.32 15.40
C ASP A 31 -2.43 -11.08 15.53
N ILE A 32 -1.90 -10.23 14.65
CA ILE A 32 -0.50 -9.78 14.65
C ILE A 32 -0.39 -8.29 14.99
N SER A 33 -1.40 -7.69 15.60
CA SER A 33 -1.42 -6.25 15.94
C SER A 33 -0.32 -5.84 16.93
N LYS A 34 0.21 -6.80 17.69
CA LYS A 34 1.28 -6.57 18.68
C LYS A 34 2.69 -6.86 18.14
N GLU A 35 2.80 -7.31 16.88
CA GLU A 35 4.11 -7.53 16.28
C GLU A 35 4.76 -6.19 15.95
N ASP A 36 5.97 -5.97 16.46
CA ASP A 36 6.69 -4.71 16.28
C ASP A 36 7.23 -4.56 14.85
N ASP A 37 7.65 -5.67 14.24
CA ASP A 37 8.23 -5.67 12.88
C ASP A 37 7.17 -5.92 11.80
N MET A 38 6.78 -4.83 11.11
CA MET A 38 5.86 -4.89 9.98
C MET A 38 6.41 -5.73 8.83
N ASN A 39 7.71 -5.62 8.54
CA ASN A 39 8.31 -6.32 7.39
C ASN A 39 8.36 -7.83 7.62
N ALA A 40 8.58 -8.27 8.87
CA ALA A 40 8.47 -9.69 9.23
C ALA A 40 7.04 -10.20 9.04
N GLY A 41 6.03 -9.39 9.39
CA GLY A 41 4.63 -9.70 9.12
C GLY A 41 4.32 -9.83 7.63
N LEU A 42 4.81 -8.89 6.82
CA LEU A 42 4.64 -8.93 5.36
C LEU A 42 5.32 -10.15 4.74
N ALA A 43 6.53 -10.51 5.17
CA ALA A 43 7.25 -11.68 4.66
C ALA A 43 6.55 -13.02 4.94
N ALA A 44 5.55 -13.04 5.81
CA ALA A 44 4.82 -14.25 6.21
C ALA A 44 3.46 -14.40 5.50
N VAL A 45 3.07 -13.48 4.61
CA VAL A 45 1.77 -13.49 3.94
C VAL A 45 1.91 -13.58 2.42
N ASP A 46 0.88 -14.12 1.77
CA ASP A 46 0.83 -14.29 0.32
C ASP A 46 0.15 -13.10 -0.39
N ALA A 47 -0.57 -12.26 0.35
CA ALA A 47 -1.22 -11.06 -0.16
C ALA A 47 -1.51 -10.06 0.96
N LEU A 48 -1.54 -8.77 0.63
CA LEU A 48 -1.93 -7.69 1.52
C LEU A 48 -3.26 -7.07 1.07
N VAL A 49 -4.19 -6.92 2.01
CA VAL A 49 -5.35 -6.04 1.86
C VAL A 49 -5.15 -4.88 2.82
N THR A 50 -5.23 -3.66 2.32
CA THR A 50 -5.02 -2.44 3.13
C THR A 50 -5.89 -1.30 2.61
N ASP A 51 -5.96 -0.25 3.39
CA ASP A 51 -6.53 1.04 3.01
C ASP A 51 -5.46 1.95 2.33
N TYR A 52 -5.43 3.21 2.69
CA TYR A 52 -4.50 4.24 2.17
C TYR A 52 -3.11 4.18 2.83
N SER A 53 -2.77 3.12 3.50
CA SER A 53 -1.52 2.97 4.25
C SER A 53 -0.32 2.84 3.33
N SER A 54 0.79 3.48 3.69
CA SER A 54 2.08 3.36 2.99
C SER A 54 2.66 1.93 2.99
N VAL A 55 2.15 1.05 3.86
CA VAL A 55 2.53 -0.38 3.88
C VAL A 55 2.28 -1.07 2.54
N ALA A 56 1.36 -0.54 1.72
CA ALA A 56 1.12 -1.00 0.36
C ALA A 56 2.40 -0.94 -0.49
N MET A 57 3.21 0.12 -0.33
CA MET A 57 4.48 0.26 -1.05
C MET A 57 5.50 -0.77 -0.59
N ASP A 58 5.65 -0.96 0.73
CA ASP A 58 6.59 -1.95 1.28
C ASP A 58 6.25 -3.36 0.76
N ALA A 59 4.98 -3.75 0.79
CA ALA A 59 4.51 -5.01 0.22
C ALA A 59 4.76 -5.11 -1.29
N GLY A 60 4.48 -4.03 -2.03
CA GLY A 60 4.70 -3.96 -3.47
C GLY A 60 6.17 -4.18 -3.84
N PHE A 61 7.11 -3.55 -3.12
CA PHE A 61 8.54 -3.74 -3.32
C PHE A 61 9.01 -5.16 -3.00
N MET A 62 8.32 -5.83 -2.09
CA MET A 62 8.52 -7.26 -1.81
C MET A 62 7.83 -8.19 -2.83
N ARG A 63 7.11 -7.64 -3.82
CA ARG A 63 6.31 -8.37 -4.81
C ARG A 63 5.13 -9.13 -4.21
N ILE A 64 4.71 -8.74 -3.02
CA ILE A 64 3.49 -9.26 -2.40
C ILE A 64 2.29 -8.61 -3.09
N PRO A 65 1.31 -9.36 -3.60
CA PRO A 65 0.08 -8.81 -4.17
C PRO A 65 -0.64 -7.86 -3.21
N VAL A 66 -0.96 -6.65 -3.67
CA VAL A 66 -1.63 -5.64 -2.87
C VAL A 66 -3.00 -5.32 -3.45
N PHE A 67 -4.00 -5.33 -2.59
CA PHE A 67 -5.38 -4.94 -2.87
C PHE A 67 -5.77 -3.78 -1.93
N ILE A 68 -6.08 -2.63 -2.50
CA ILE A 68 -6.52 -1.47 -1.72
C ILE A 68 -8.03 -1.48 -1.62
N TYR A 69 -8.57 -1.37 -0.40
CA TYR A 69 -9.99 -1.22 -0.13
C TYR A 69 -10.27 0.19 0.39
N ALA A 70 -11.06 0.95 -0.35
CA ALA A 70 -11.22 2.40 -0.22
C ALA A 70 -12.69 2.83 -0.21
N ASP A 71 -13.52 2.18 0.62
CA ASP A 71 -14.98 2.43 0.66
C ASP A 71 -15.35 3.80 1.22
N ASP A 72 -14.48 4.44 1.97
CA ASP A 72 -14.70 5.78 2.56
C ASP A 72 -13.84 6.88 1.93
N ILE A 73 -13.31 6.68 0.72
CA ILE A 73 -12.35 7.57 0.07
C ILE A 73 -12.78 9.03 0.03
N GLU A 74 -14.04 9.32 -0.28
CA GLU A 74 -14.57 10.69 -0.34
C GLU A 74 -14.48 11.38 1.03
N LYS A 75 -14.82 10.65 2.08
CA LYS A 75 -14.73 11.14 3.46
C LYS A 75 -13.27 11.35 3.86
N TYR A 76 -12.42 10.39 3.53
CA TYR A 76 -11.00 10.46 3.85
C TYR A 76 -10.34 11.68 3.21
N ILE A 77 -10.58 11.94 1.91
CA ILE A 77 -10.06 13.12 1.21
C ILE A 77 -10.57 14.41 1.84
N LYS A 78 -11.87 14.46 2.20
CA LYS A 78 -12.46 15.64 2.85
C LYS A 78 -11.83 15.95 4.21
N ASP A 79 -11.51 14.92 5.00
CA ASP A 79 -11.01 15.07 6.37
C ASP A 79 -9.49 15.27 6.41
N ARG A 80 -8.74 14.72 5.47
CA ARG A 80 -7.27 14.70 5.45
C ARG A 80 -6.65 15.61 4.38
N GLY A 81 -7.43 16.06 3.42
CA GLY A 81 -6.95 16.84 2.27
C GLY A 81 -6.53 15.96 1.10
N SER A 82 -5.63 16.50 0.26
CA SER A 82 -5.17 15.80 -0.95
C SER A 82 -4.28 14.59 -0.61
N MET A 83 -4.36 13.57 -1.44
CA MET A 83 -3.51 12.37 -1.38
C MET A 83 -2.46 12.41 -2.49
N LEU A 84 -1.41 11.59 -2.34
CA LEU A 84 -0.32 11.50 -3.32
C LEU A 84 -0.82 11.01 -4.69
N TRP A 85 -1.83 10.14 -4.72
CA TRP A 85 -2.53 9.70 -5.92
C TRP A 85 -3.99 10.11 -5.87
N ASP A 86 -4.55 10.44 -7.05
CA ASP A 86 -5.96 10.76 -7.17
C ASP A 86 -6.81 9.47 -7.14
N PHE A 87 -7.43 9.24 -6.00
CA PHE A 87 -8.35 8.11 -5.81
C PHE A 87 -9.78 8.42 -6.32
N SER A 88 -10.10 9.68 -6.64
CA SER A 88 -11.45 10.09 -7.06
C SER A 88 -11.78 9.68 -8.51
N GLY A 89 -10.77 9.47 -9.34
CA GLY A 89 -10.89 9.10 -10.74
C GLY A 89 -10.81 7.59 -11.02
N ILE A 90 -11.14 6.73 -10.05
CA ILE A 90 -11.04 5.27 -10.21
C ILE A 90 -12.15 4.78 -11.12
N SER A 91 -11.83 4.55 -12.40
CA SER A 91 -12.73 3.92 -13.35
C SER A 91 -12.50 2.42 -13.51
N ASP A 92 -11.27 1.95 -13.25
CA ASP A 92 -10.83 0.59 -13.58
C ASP A 92 -10.11 -0.12 -12.43
N GLY A 93 -10.29 0.34 -11.18
CA GLY A 93 -9.55 -0.17 -10.01
C GLY A 93 -8.07 0.21 -10.01
N ILE A 94 -7.64 1.14 -10.87
CA ILE A 94 -6.25 1.61 -10.97
C ILE A 94 -6.19 3.06 -10.51
N ILE A 95 -5.31 3.32 -9.55
CA ILE A 95 -5.01 4.67 -9.09
C ILE A 95 -3.93 5.26 -10.00
N LYS A 96 -4.16 6.48 -10.46
CA LYS A 96 -3.18 7.27 -11.22
C LYS A 96 -2.57 8.35 -10.36
N ASN A 97 -1.32 8.70 -10.64
CA ASN A 97 -0.68 9.84 -10.02
C ASN A 97 -1.50 11.12 -10.29
N SER A 98 -1.72 11.94 -9.28
CA SER A 98 -2.20 13.30 -9.48
C SER A 98 -1.05 14.16 -9.99
N GLN A 99 -1.15 14.62 -11.23
CA GLN A 99 -0.13 15.48 -11.86
C GLN A 99 0.16 16.77 -11.05
N ASP A 100 -0.82 17.19 -10.25
CA ASP A 100 -0.66 18.38 -9.39
C ASP A 100 0.18 18.09 -8.14
N MET A 101 0.36 16.82 -7.76
CA MET A 101 1.01 16.42 -6.51
C MET A 101 2.50 16.10 -6.68
N ILE A 102 2.89 15.50 -7.81
CA ILE A 102 4.29 15.19 -8.14
C ILE A 102 4.56 15.64 -9.57
N PRO A 103 4.91 16.92 -9.77
CA PRO A 103 5.20 17.42 -11.11
C PRO A 103 6.32 16.63 -11.78
N GLY A 104 6.06 16.16 -13.01
CA GLY A 104 7.05 15.44 -13.82
C GLY A 104 7.07 13.94 -13.60
N ILE A 105 6.25 13.39 -12.71
CA ILE A 105 6.05 11.94 -12.57
C ILE A 105 4.66 11.61 -13.08
N ASP A 106 4.59 10.98 -14.26
CA ASP A 106 3.37 10.44 -14.85
C ASP A 106 3.40 8.91 -14.76
N THR A 107 3.00 8.38 -13.61
CA THR A 107 2.97 6.94 -13.39
C THR A 107 1.69 6.50 -12.71
N GLU A 108 1.22 5.32 -13.08
CA GLU A 108 0.08 4.66 -12.44
C GLU A 108 0.55 3.89 -11.20
N LEU A 109 -0.25 3.95 -10.14
CA LEU A 109 -0.03 3.07 -9.00
C LEU A 109 -0.27 1.62 -9.44
N PRO A 110 0.63 0.68 -9.10
CA PRO A 110 0.52 -0.69 -9.60
C PRO A 110 -0.54 -1.55 -8.90
N PHE A 111 -1.25 -1.00 -7.93
CA PHE A 111 -2.22 -1.69 -7.09
C PHE A 111 -3.64 -1.54 -7.64
N THR A 112 -4.47 -2.57 -7.44
CA THR A 112 -5.91 -2.47 -7.69
C THR A 112 -6.62 -1.82 -6.49
N VAL A 113 -7.69 -1.06 -6.77
CA VAL A 113 -8.49 -0.39 -5.75
C VAL A 113 -9.93 -0.85 -5.88
N ALA A 114 -10.57 -1.12 -4.75
CA ALA A 114 -11.97 -1.40 -4.66
C ALA A 114 -12.64 -0.41 -3.69
N GLN A 115 -13.83 0.07 -4.04
CA GLN A 115 -14.65 0.93 -3.17
C GLN A 115 -15.86 0.17 -2.58
N ASN A 116 -16.02 -1.10 -2.95
CA ASN A 116 -17.08 -1.97 -2.45
C ASN A 116 -16.65 -3.44 -2.55
N ASN A 117 -17.44 -4.31 -1.95
CA ASN A 117 -17.14 -5.75 -1.89
C ASN A 117 -17.17 -6.43 -3.27
N ASP A 118 -18.04 -6.01 -4.19
CA ASP A 118 -18.16 -6.65 -5.50
C ASP A 118 -16.90 -6.36 -6.33
N ASP A 119 -16.42 -5.11 -6.33
CA ASP A 119 -15.17 -4.74 -6.99
C ASP A 119 -13.96 -5.43 -6.34
N PHE A 120 -13.97 -5.55 -5.00
CA PHE A 120 -12.90 -6.24 -4.28
C PHE A 120 -12.83 -7.72 -4.64
N GLU A 121 -13.96 -8.42 -4.66
CA GLU A 121 -14.02 -9.83 -5.08
C GLU A 121 -13.54 -9.99 -6.52
N LYS A 122 -14.00 -9.11 -7.43
CA LYS A 122 -13.57 -9.09 -8.82
C LYS A 122 -12.05 -8.93 -8.95
N ASN A 123 -11.47 -7.95 -8.23
CA ASN A 123 -10.03 -7.70 -8.26
C ASN A 123 -9.20 -8.92 -7.83
N ILE A 124 -9.69 -9.67 -6.82
CA ILE A 124 -9.03 -10.91 -6.39
C ILE A 124 -9.16 -12.01 -7.44
N LEU A 125 -10.37 -12.21 -7.98
CA LEU A 125 -10.64 -13.30 -8.95
C LEU A 125 -9.92 -13.09 -10.28
N GLU A 126 -9.77 -11.84 -10.72
CA GLU A 126 -9.12 -11.47 -11.98
C GLU A 126 -7.62 -11.21 -11.82
N PHE A 127 -7.06 -11.34 -10.62
CA PHE A 127 -5.64 -11.07 -10.37
C PHE A 127 -4.73 -11.94 -11.24
N LYS A 128 -3.70 -11.31 -11.81
CA LYS A 128 -2.66 -11.95 -12.62
C LYS A 128 -1.29 -11.51 -12.10
N GLU A 129 -0.57 -12.43 -11.51
CA GLU A 129 0.74 -12.17 -10.90
C GLU A 129 1.73 -11.55 -11.89
N GLU A 130 1.83 -12.08 -13.11
CA GLU A 130 2.71 -11.54 -14.15
C GLU A 130 2.40 -10.07 -14.48
N GLN A 131 1.12 -9.72 -14.58
CA GLN A 131 0.71 -8.34 -14.84
C GLN A 131 1.05 -7.42 -13.67
N TYR A 132 0.88 -7.91 -12.45
CA TYR A 132 1.23 -7.18 -11.24
C TYR A 132 2.73 -6.90 -11.17
N VAL A 133 3.56 -7.90 -11.39
CA VAL A 133 5.03 -7.75 -11.40
C VAL A 133 5.46 -6.73 -12.47
N ASN A 134 4.93 -6.84 -13.68
CA ASN A 134 5.25 -5.90 -14.76
C ASN A 134 4.84 -4.45 -14.41
N LYS A 135 3.70 -4.25 -13.74
CA LYS A 135 3.27 -2.93 -13.25
C LYS A 135 4.19 -2.38 -12.18
N MET A 136 4.62 -3.23 -11.24
CA MET A 136 5.58 -2.85 -10.21
C MET A 136 6.92 -2.43 -10.80
N GLU A 137 7.47 -3.19 -11.75
CA GLU A 137 8.73 -2.86 -12.43
C GLU A 137 8.62 -1.55 -13.21
N LYS A 138 7.48 -1.34 -13.89
CA LYS A 138 7.23 -0.07 -14.58
C LYS A 138 7.18 1.09 -13.57
N PHE A 139 6.44 0.94 -12.48
CA PHE A 139 6.34 1.95 -11.43
C PHE A 139 7.70 2.31 -10.86
N GLU A 140 8.51 1.31 -10.46
CA GLU A 140 9.85 1.52 -9.92
C GLU A 140 10.75 2.31 -10.88
N LYS A 141 10.65 2.00 -12.17
CA LYS A 141 11.39 2.71 -13.21
C LYS A 141 10.91 4.15 -13.39
N ASP A 142 9.60 4.37 -13.42
CA ASP A 142 8.99 5.68 -13.64
C ASP A 142 9.30 6.64 -12.48
N VAL A 143 9.38 6.13 -11.25
CA VAL A 143 9.73 6.95 -10.06
C VAL A 143 11.24 6.93 -9.76
N GLU A 144 12.06 6.39 -10.66
CA GLU A 144 13.53 6.32 -10.54
C GLU A 144 14.01 5.68 -9.22
N LEU A 145 13.34 4.62 -8.79
CA LEU A 145 13.69 3.91 -7.55
C LEU A 145 15.00 3.17 -7.69
N ILE A 146 15.89 3.32 -6.72
CA ILE A 146 17.22 2.71 -6.70
C ILE A 146 17.38 1.88 -5.43
N PHE A 147 17.43 0.55 -5.58
CA PHE A 147 17.62 -0.42 -4.49
C PHE A 147 19.08 -0.91 -4.42
N ASP A 148 20.02 -0.01 -4.12
CA ASP A 148 21.46 -0.32 -4.07
C ASP A 148 22.05 -0.29 -2.64
N GLY A 149 21.21 -0.09 -1.62
CA GLY A 149 21.61 0.02 -0.22
C GLY A 149 22.31 1.34 0.14
N ASN A 150 22.51 2.28 -0.81
CA ASN A 150 23.28 3.50 -0.62
C ASN A 150 22.42 4.75 -0.45
N ALA A 151 21.11 4.63 -0.19
CA ALA A 151 20.21 5.77 -0.07
C ALA A 151 20.66 6.77 1.00
N SER A 152 21.06 6.29 2.19
CA SER A 152 21.54 7.15 3.28
C SER A 152 22.81 7.91 2.90
N ALA A 153 23.74 7.29 2.18
CA ALA A 153 24.94 7.95 1.71
C ALA A 153 24.61 9.07 0.72
N ARG A 154 23.72 8.81 -0.26
CA ARG A 154 23.26 9.85 -1.22
C ARG A 154 22.60 11.04 -0.52
N VAL A 155 21.79 10.78 0.52
CA VAL A 155 21.18 11.85 1.31
C VAL A 155 22.23 12.65 2.05
N ALA A 156 23.21 12.01 2.70
CA ALA A 156 24.30 12.65 3.41
C ALA A 156 25.13 13.54 2.47
N ASP A 157 25.54 13.03 1.30
CA ASP A 157 26.27 13.77 0.29
C ASP A 157 25.51 15.02 -0.18
N LYS A 158 24.19 14.89 -0.36
CA LYS A 158 23.32 15.99 -0.75
C LYS A 158 23.23 17.06 0.33
N ILE A 159 23.12 16.67 1.60
CA ILE A 159 23.12 17.58 2.74
C ILE A 159 24.46 18.34 2.81
N GLU A 160 25.59 17.63 2.72
CA GLU A 160 26.92 18.25 2.71
C GLU A 160 27.07 19.26 1.57
N TYR A 161 26.61 18.89 0.38
CA TYR A 161 26.63 19.79 -0.78
C TYR A 161 25.92 21.11 -0.47
N PHE A 162 24.71 21.07 0.10
CA PHE A 162 23.97 22.31 0.42
C PHE A 162 24.61 23.12 1.55
N ILE A 163 25.17 22.47 2.56
CA ILE A 163 25.89 23.16 3.64
C ILE A 163 27.11 23.93 3.07
N LYS A 164 27.86 23.31 2.15
CA LYS A 164 29.03 23.95 1.54
C LYS A 164 28.67 25.09 0.57
N GLN A 165 27.45 25.13 0.05
CA GLN A 165 26.99 26.21 -0.86
C GLN A 165 26.33 27.38 -0.13
N GLY A 166 25.87 27.22 1.10
CA GLY A 166 25.15 28.21 1.91
C GLY A 166 25.99 28.90 2.97
N GLY A 167 27.33 28.72 2.97
CA GLY A 167 28.27 29.33 3.88
C GLY A 167 28.97 30.54 3.27
#